data_595f40a430043e1e9c916c1f35fc39fb
#
_entry.id   595f40a430043e1e9c916c1f35fc39fb
#
_cell.length_a   1.000
_cell.length_b   1.000
_cell.length_c   1.000
_cell.angle_alpha   90.00
_cell.angle_beta   90.00
_cell.angle_gamma   90.00
#
_symmetry.space_group_name_H-M   'P 1'
#
loop_
_entity.id
_entity.type
_entity.pdbx_description
1 polymer ?
#
loop_
_entity_poly.entity_id
_entity_poly.type
_entity_poly.pdbx_seq_one_letter_code
_entity_poly.pdbx_strand_id
1 'polypeptide(L)'
;MPTINQLIRQGRKSVANRTKSPALESCPQKRGVCTRVMTQTPKKPNSALRKIARVRLSNGIEVTAYIPGIGHNLHEHSVVLIRGGRVKDLPGVRYHIIRGTKDTLGVDGRKRGRSKYGAKRPKA
;
A
#
# COMPACT_ATOMS: atom_id res chain seq x y z
N MET A 1 -33.89 12.68 15.53
CA MET A 1 -33.17 13.84 16.07
C MET A 1 -33.19 13.79 17.58
N PRO A 2 -32.03 13.99 18.22
CA PRO A 2 -32.02 14.06 19.68
C PRO A 2 -32.65 15.35 20.20
N THR A 3 -33.27 15.26 21.35
CA THR A 3 -33.85 16.43 22.02
C THR A 3 -32.75 17.21 22.75
N ILE A 4 -33.06 18.45 23.12
CA ILE A 4 -32.13 19.30 23.87
C ILE A 4 -31.72 18.63 25.17
N ASN A 5 -32.66 18.00 25.86
CA ASN A 5 -32.37 17.28 27.12
C ASN A 5 -31.43 16.11 26.92
N GLN A 6 -31.54 15.39 25.80
CA GLN A 6 -30.63 14.31 25.48
C GLN A 6 -29.22 14.82 25.20
N LEU A 7 -29.09 15.95 24.50
CA LEU A 7 -27.79 16.57 24.24
C LEU A 7 -27.13 17.08 25.52
N ILE A 8 -27.91 17.60 26.47
CA ILE A 8 -27.38 18.04 27.76
C ILE A 8 -26.83 16.85 28.56
N ARG A 9 -27.52 15.72 28.56
CA ARG A 9 -27.09 14.52 29.29
C ARG A 9 -25.88 13.84 28.69
N GLN A 10 -25.88 13.68 27.36
CA GLN A 10 -24.88 12.88 26.66
C GLN A 10 -23.79 13.70 26.01
N GLY A 11 -24.09 14.98 25.68
CA GLY A 11 -23.20 15.86 24.95
C GLY A 11 -23.03 15.40 23.50
N ARG A 12 -22.20 16.12 22.78
CA ARG A 12 -21.84 15.77 21.41
C ARG A 12 -20.44 15.23 21.41
N LYS A 13 -20.25 14.12 20.71
CA LYS A 13 -18.93 13.54 20.50
C LYS A 13 -18.50 13.82 19.07
N SER A 14 -17.31 14.36 18.90
CA SER A 14 -16.74 14.50 17.58
C SER A 14 -16.41 13.13 17.00
N VAL A 15 -16.62 12.98 15.69
CA VAL A 15 -16.29 11.74 15.01
C VAL A 15 -14.77 11.64 14.91
N ALA A 16 -14.22 10.54 15.40
CA ALA A 16 -12.78 10.31 15.30
C ALA A 16 -12.38 10.11 13.84
N ASN A 17 -11.30 10.76 13.44
CA ASN A 17 -10.75 10.55 12.10
C ASN A 17 -10.09 9.18 12.03
N ARG A 18 -10.59 8.35 11.10
CA ARG A 18 -9.98 7.05 10.86
C ARG A 18 -8.87 7.17 9.83
N THR A 19 -7.77 6.53 10.12
CA THR A 19 -6.68 6.47 9.14
C THR A 19 -7.11 5.64 7.93
N LYS A 20 -6.59 6.00 6.76
CA LYS A 20 -6.79 5.23 5.53
C LYS A 20 -5.84 4.04 5.44
N SER A 21 -4.89 3.94 6.37
CA SER A 21 -3.88 2.88 6.38
C SER A 21 -3.83 2.20 7.75
N PRO A 22 -4.92 1.51 8.18
CA PRO A 22 -4.98 0.96 9.53
C PRO A 22 -3.93 -0.11 9.81
N ALA A 23 -3.50 -0.85 8.81
CA ALA A 23 -2.51 -1.92 8.98
C ALA A 23 -1.11 -1.40 9.32
N LEU A 24 -0.82 -0.13 9.05
CA LEU A 24 0.49 0.46 9.37
C LEU A 24 0.63 0.86 10.84
N GLU A 25 -0.47 0.95 11.58
CA GLU A 25 -0.49 1.28 13.01
C GLU A 25 0.35 2.52 13.34
N SER A 26 0.07 3.63 12.65
CA SER A 26 0.74 4.92 12.83
C SER A 26 2.23 4.91 12.47
N CYS A 27 2.68 3.95 11.68
CA CYS A 27 4.03 3.91 11.15
C CYS A 27 4.05 4.41 9.70
N PRO A 28 5.11 5.10 9.25
CA PRO A 28 5.19 5.51 7.85
C PRO A 28 5.36 4.33 6.90
N GLN A 29 6.07 3.29 7.32
CA GLN A 29 6.25 2.05 6.57
C GLN A 29 6.22 0.86 7.52
N LYS A 30 5.96 -0.32 6.96
CA LYS A 30 5.95 -1.57 7.72
C LYS A 30 6.59 -2.68 6.90
N ARG A 31 7.41 -3.48 7.54
CA ARG A 31 8.01 -4.65 6.90
C ARG A 31 6.99 -5.79 6.83
N GLY A 32 7.05 -6.55 5.75
CA GLY A 32 6.20 -7.73 5.61
C GLY A 32 6.84 -8.77 4.71
N VAL A 33 6.20 -9.93 4.65
CA VAL A 33 6.62 -11.04 3.80
C VAL A 33 5.51 -11.32 2.81
N CYS A 34 5.85 -11.45 1.53
CA CYS A 34 4.88 -11.77 0.49
C CYS A 34 4.38 -13.19 0.69
N THR A 35 3.07 -13.35 0.89
CA THR A 35 2.43 -14.67 0.96
C THR A 35 1.98 -15.13 -0.41
N ARG A 36 1.72 -14.19 -1.31
CA ARG A 36 1.24 -14.48 -2.66
C ARG A 36 1.52 -13.29 -3.57
N VAL A 37 1.98 -13.53 -4.77
CA VAL A 37 2.18 -12.50 -5.80
C VAL A 37 1.29 -12.83 -6.99
N MET A 38 0.50 -11.87 -7.44
CA MET A 38 -0.49 -12.09 -8.49
C MET A 38 -0.74 -10.82 -9.29
N THR A 39 -1.61 -10.92 -10.27
CA THR A 39 -2.12 -9.76 -11.01
C THR A 39 -3.61 -9.59 -10.74
N GLN A 40 -4.09 -8.38 -10.90
CA GLN A 40 -5.51 -8.05 -10.71
C GLN A 40 -5.95 -7.08 -11.80
N THR A 41 -7.17 -7.29 -12.31
CA THR A 41 -7.78 -6.34 -13.23
C THR A 41 -8.31 -5.13 -12.47
N PRO A 42 -8.17 -3.92 -13.02
CA PRO A 42 -8.69 -2.73 -12.35
C PRO A 42 -10.22 -2.62 -12.50
N LYS A 43 -10.78 -1.64 -11.82
CA LYS A 43 -12.20 -1.32 -11.96
C LYS A 43 -12.51 -0.80 -13.35
N LYS A 44 -13.75 -1.02 -13.82
CA LYS A 44 -14.22 -0.39 -15.05
C LYS A 44 -14.11 1.15 -14.93
N PRO A 45 -13.78 1.87 -16.01
CA PRO A 45 -13.62 1.44 -17.39
C PRO A 45 -12.21 0.98 -17.78
N ASN A 46 -11.31 0.86 -16.83
CA ASN A 46 -9.91 0.52 -17.11
C ASN A 46 -9.72 -0.99 -17.31
N SER A 47 -8.70 -1.33 -18.08
CA SER A 47 -8.35 -2.72 -18.33
C SER A 47 -6.83 -2.86 -18.37
N ALA A 48 -6.30 -3.79 -17.62
CA ALA A 48 -4.86 -4.09 -17.56
C ALA A 48 -4.63 -5.28 -16.64
N LEU A 49 -3.38 -5.70 -16.53
CA LEU A 49 -2.97 -6.65 -15.50
C LEU A 49 -2.07 -5.91 -14.51
N ARG A 50 -2.68 -5.45 -13.41
CA ARG A 50 -1.96 -4.74 -12.36
C ARG A 50 -1.26 -5.74 -11.45
N LYS A 51 0.02 -5.51 -11.17
CA LYS A 51 0.81 -6.39 -10.31
C LYS A 51 0.54 -6.05 -8.86
N ILE A 52 0.12 -7.03 -8.09
CA ILE A 52 -0.15 -6.89 -6.66
C ILE A 52 0.49 -8.05 -5.90
N ALA A 53 0.62 -7.86 -4.59
CA ALA A 53 1.11 -8.90 -3.71
C ALA A 53 0.29 -8.92 -2.43
N ARG A 54 0.01 -10.11 -1.95
CA ARG A 54 -0.55 -10.34 -0.62
C ARG A 54 0.62 -10.37 0.35
N VAL A 55 0.64 -9.49 1.33
CA VAL A 55 1.77 -9.32 2.24
C VAL A 55 1.30 -9.46 3.67
N ARG A 56 1.98 -10.31 4.43
CA ARG A 56 1.78 -10.43 5.87
C ARG A 56 2.76 -9.51 6.57
N LEU A 57 2.25 -8.51 7.26
CA LEU A 57 3.07 -7.51 7.94
C LEU A 57 3.64 -8.05 9.25
N SER A 58 4.65 -7.37 9.77
CA SER A 58 5.31 -7.75 11.02
C SER A 58 4.37 -7.73 12.23
N ASN A 59 3.26 -7.00 12.15
CA ASN A 59 2.23 -6.98 13.20
C ASN A 59 1.17 -8.08 13.04
N GLY A 60 1.34 -9.00 12.09
CA GLY A 60 0.43 -10.11 11.85
C GLY A 60 -0.73 -9.84 10.92
N ILE A 61 -0.92 -8.60 10.47
CA ILE A 61 -2.01 -8.22 9.57
C ILE A 61 -1.59 -8.53 8.13
N GLU A 62 -2.50 -9.16 7.38
CA GLU A 62 -2.27 -9.44 5.96
C GLU A 62 -2.99 -8.43 5.10
N VAL A 63 -2.28 -7.83 4.14
CA VAL A 63 -2.83 -6.78 3.26
C VAL A 63 -2.46 -7.05 1.81
N THR A 64 -3.23 -6.44 0.91
CA THR A 64 -2.90 -6.42 -0.51
C THR A 64 -2.19 -5.12 -0.84
N ALA A 65 -1.00 -5.22 -1.44
CA ALA A 65 -0.19 -4.07 -1.79
C ALA A 65 0.11 -4.04 -3.27
N TYR A 66 0.15 -2.84 -3.84
CA TYR A 66 0.48 -2.64 -5.24
C TYR A 66 1.99 -2.61 -5.45
N ILE A 67 2.45 -3.27 -6.51
CA ILE A 67 3.86 -3.27 -6.90
C ILE A 67 4.03 -2.21 -8.00
N PRO A 68 4.60 -1.03 -7.68
CA PRO A 68 4.72 0.04 -8.66
C PRO A 68 5.86 -0.19 -9.65
N GLY A 69 5.75 0.45 -10.80
CA GLY A 69 6.78 0.43 -11.84
C GLY A 69 6.61 -0.73 -12.82
N ILE A 70 7.59 -0.90 -13.67
CA ILE A 70 7.59 -1.91 -14.73
C ILE A 70 8.36 -3.14 -14.24
N GLY A 71 7.69 -4.29 -14.20
CA GLY A 71 8.31 -5.54 -13.80
C GLY A 71 8.71 -5.59 -12.34
N HIS A 72 8.98 -6.76 -11.83
CA HIS A 72 9.46 -6.96 -10.45
C HIS A 72 10.13 -8.33 -10.34
N ASN A 73 10.86 -8.52 -9.25
CA ASN A 73 11.51 -9.79 -8.93
C ASN A 73 10.87 -10.50 -7.73
N LEU A 74 9.70 -10.07 -7.32
CA LEU A 74 9.04 -10.59 -6.13
C LEU A 74 8.42 -11.97 -6.39
N HIS A 75 8.50 -12.80 -5.39
CA HIS A 75 7.87 -14.12 -5.36
C HIS A 75 7.43 -14.43 -3.94
N GLU A 76 6.78 -15.57 -3.76
CA GLU A 76 6.37 -16.01 -2.44
C GLU A 76 7.55 -16.03 -1.47
N HIS A 77 7.33 -15.55 -0.25
CA HIS A 77 8.34 -15.42 0.83
C HIS A 77 9.34 -14.28 0.65
N SER A 78 9.18 -13.42 -0.36
CA SER A 78 10.02 -12.21 -0.47
C SER A 78 9.70 -11.23 0.65
N VAL A 79 10.74 -10.64 1.24
CA VAL A 79 10.59 -9.62 2.28
C VAL A 79 10.47 -8.25 1.61
N VAL A 80 9.44 -7.48 1.98
CA VAL A 80 9.16 -6.19 1.38
C VAL A 80 8.88 -5.14 2.45
N LEU A 81 8.98 -3.87 2.05
CA LEU A 81 8.60 -2.74 2.88
C LEU A 81 7.37 -2.08 2.26
N ILE A 82 6.35 -1.85 3.07
CA ILE A 82 5.05 -1.35 2.63
C ILE A 82 4.83 0.04 3.19
N ARG A 83 4.28 0.93 2.36
CA ARG A 83 3.82 2.25 2.77
C ARG A 83 2.34 2.41 2.46
N GLY A 84 1.72 3.42 3.07
CA GLY A 84 0.36 3.78 2.74
C GLY A 84 0.25 4.38 1.35
N GLY A 85 -0.95 4.41 0.82
CA GLY A 85 -1.26 4.94 -0.49
C GLY A 85 -2.21 4.00 -1.22
N ARG A 86 -3.43 4.49 -1.44
CA ARG A 86 -4.46 3.70 -2.12
C ARG A 86 -4.26 3.73 -3.63
N VAL A 87 -4.55 2.61 -4.27
CA VAL A 87 -4.67 2.55 -5.72
C VAL A 87 -6.16 2.64 -6.05
N LYS A 88 -6.57 3.79 -6.58
CA LYS A 88 -7.98 4.06 -6.89
C LYS A 88 -8.55 3.05 -7.90
N ASP A 89 -7.71 2.60 -8.80
CA ASP A 89 -8.04 1.70 -9.90
C ASP A 89 -8.31 0.26 -9.42
N LEU A 90 -7.80 -0.10 -8.25
CA LEU A 90 -7.87 -1.47 -7.74
C LEU A 90 -8.68 -1.50 -6.44
N PRO A 91 -9.73 -2.34 -6.37
CA PRO A 91 -10.51 -2.44 -5.14
C PRO A 91 -9.73 -3.10 -4.02
N GLY A 92 -9.80 -2.51 -2.82
CA GLY A 92 -9.17 -3.06 -1.63
C GLY A 92 -7.68 -2.90 -1.52
N VAL A 93 -7.03 -2.24 -2.47
CA VAL A 93 -5.59 -2.00 -2.44
C VAL A 93 -5.32 -0.63 -1.83
N ARG A 94 -4.84 -0.62 -0.58
CA ARG A 94 -4.60 0.60 0.21
C ARG A 94 -3.12 0.88 0.46
N TYR A 95 -2.25 0.03 -0.06
CA TYR A 95 -0.82 0.07 0.26
C TYR A 95 0.01 -0.10 -1.01
N HIS A 96 1.24 0.38 -0.94
CA HIS A 96 2.23 0.22 -2.00
C HIS A 96 3.48 -0.43 -1.46
N ILE A 97 4.11 -1.28 -2.26
CA ILE A 97 5.44 -1.82 -1.96
C ILE A 97 6.49 -0.78 -2.37
N ILE A 98 7.46 -0.52 -1.49
CA ILE A 98 8.54 0.42 -1.78
C ILE A 98 9.61 -0.31 -2.58
N ARG A 99 9.90 0.22 -3.79
CA ARG A 99 10.91 -0.35 -4.68
C ARG A 99 12.31 0.02 -4.18
N GLY A 100 13.25 -0.91 -4.37
CA GLY A 100 14.65 -0.69 -4.02
C GLY A 100 15.00 -0.97 -2.56
N THR A 101 14.06 -1.56 -1.80
CA THR A 101 14.28 -1.93 -0.38
C THR A 101 14.05 -3.41 -0.18
N LYS A 102 14.72 -3.98 0.82
CA LYS A 102 14.59 -5.41 1.17
C LYS A 102 14.83 -6.28 -0.06
N ASP A 103 13.93 -7.21 -0.35
CA ASP A 103 14.07 -8.12 -1.50
C ASP A 103 13.55 -7.54 -2.81
N THR A 104 13.00 -6.32 -2.77
CA THR A 104 12.46 -5.67 -3.96
C THR A 104 13.54 -4.86 -4.67
N LEU A 105 13.86 -5.22 -5.90
CA LEU A 105 14.78 -4.44 -6.72
C LEU A 105 14.11 -3.17 -7.24
N GLY A 106 14.92 -2.14 -7.52
CA GLY A 106 14.45 -0.94 -8.17
C GLY A 106 14.06 -1.20 -9.62
N VAL A 107 13.40 -0.22 -10.23
CA VAL A 107 13.00 -0.31 -11.64
C VAL A 107 14.21 -0.03 -12.52
N ASP A 108 14.55 -0.96 -13.40
CA ASP A 108 15.69 -0.84 -14.32
C ASP A 108 15.44 0.22 -15.40
N GLY A 109 16.50 0.91 -15.79
CA GLY A 109 16.47 1.85 -16.91
C GLY A 109 15.68 3.12 -16.66
N ARG A 110 15.25 3.36 -15.44
CA ARG A 110 14.45 4.53 -15.14
C ARG A 110 15.35 5.75 -14.90
N LYS A 111 15.06 6.82 -15.60
CA LYS A 111 15.85 8.07 -15.55
C LYS A 111 15.15 9.19 -14.77
N ARG A 112 13.82 9.15 -14.68
CA ARG A 112 13.00 10.18 -14.00
C ARG A 112 12.23 9.54 -12.84
N GLY A 113 12.03 10.32 -11.77
CA GLY A 113 11.32 9.85 -10.61
C GLY A 113 11.99 8.65 -9.94
N ARG A 114 13.31 8.58 -9.98
CA ARG A 114 14.09 7.44 -9.52
C ARG A 114 13.86 7.11 -8.04
N SER A 115 13.71 8.12 -7.21
CA SER A 115 13.51 7.90 -5.78
C SER A 115 12.20 7.18 -5.48
N LYS A 116 11.18 7.38 -6.31
CA LYS A 116 9.88 6.72 -6.13
C LYS A 116 9.93 5.24 -6.50
N TYR A 117 10.87 4.85 -7.36
CA TYR A 117 10.93 3.48 -7.90
C TYR A 117 12.25 2.80 -7.56
N GLY A 118 13.01 3.37 -6.65
CA GLY A 118 14.23 2.74 -6.16
C GLY A 118 15.35 2.58 -7.19
N ALA A 119 15.34 3.42 -8.23
CA ALA A 119 16.37 3.35 -9.26
C ALA A 119 17.60 4.14 -8.86
N LYS A 120 18.77 3.60 -9.19
CA LYS A 120 20.05 4.26 -8.93
C LYS A 120 20.33 5.33 -9.98
N ARG A 121 21.17 6.31 -9.61
CA ARG A 121 21.61 7.35 -10.54
C ARG A 121 22.28 6.69 -11.75
N PRO A 122 21.87 7.04 -12.99
CA PRO A 122 22.55 6.49 -14.16
C PRO A 122 24.00 6.97 -14.21
N LYS A 123 24.89 6.06 -14.53
CA LYS A 123 26.29 6.40 -14.76
C LYS A 123 26.43 7.18 -16.05
N ALA A 124 27.13 8.28 -16.00
CA ALA A 124 27.39 9.08 -17.18
C ALA A 124 28.38 8.37 -18.13
#